data_7f28d688f46895d3ffe4338ab05c4a27
#
_entry.id   7f28d688f46895d3ffe4338ab05c4a27
#
_cell.length_a   1.000
_cell.length_b   1.000
_cell.length_c   1.000
_cell.angle_alpha   90.00
_cell.angle_beta   90.00
_cell.angle_gamma   90.00
#
_symmetry.space_group_name_H-M   'P 1'
#
loop_
_entity.id
_entity.type
_entity.pdbx_description
1 polymer ?
#
loop_
_entity_poly.entity_id
_entity_poly.type
_entity_poly.pdbx_seq_one_letter_code
_entity_poly.pdbx_strand_id
1 'polypeptide(L)'
;MNRFLSRRTCLAWVIGTACALTAGATWAADEPADAFIKRVSTDVLASIRADKSILSGDVNKISVLVDQRVMPHVNFQRMTASAVGPAWRQATPEQQKRLQDEFKTLLVRTYSGALVQVSDQTIVVKPLRAAPDDKEVIVRSEVRGKGDPIQLDYRVEKVASDDSGWRVYNLNVMGIWLVENYRSQFAQEINAKGIDGLIASLTERNKSNARVSASAAK
;
A
#
# COMPACT_ATOMS: atom_id res chain seq x y z
N MET A 1 28.14 72.66 -62.28
CA MET A 1 26.67 72.46 -62.53
C MET A 1 26.43 70.98 -62.40
N ASN A 2 25.54 70.62 -61.56
CA ASN A 2 24.86 69.36 -61.30
C ASN A 2 25.08 68.69 -59.93
N ARG A 3 24.04 68.78 -59.22
CA ARG A 3 23.76 68.28 -57.86
C ARG A 3 23.50 66.73 -57.92
N PHE A 4 24.12 65.99 -57.05
CA PHE A 4 23.71 64.62 -56.75
C PHE A 4 23.25 64.53 -55.31
N LEU A 5 21.97 64.25 -55.16
CA LEU A 5 21.32 63.91 -53.91
C LEU A 5 21.60 62.43 -53.54
N SER A 6 22.23 62.26 -52.41
CA SER A 6 22.47 60.95 -51.81
C SER A 6 21.31 60.60 -50.86
N ARG A 7 20.54 59.59 -51.24
CA ARG A 7 19.54 58.98 -50.37
C ARG A 7 20.20 57.99 -49.42
N ARG A 8 20.20 58.34 -48.17
CA ARG A 8 20.58 57.39 -47.06
C ARG A 8 19.42 56.54 -46.73
N THR A 9 19.50 55.24 -47.05
CA THR A 9 18.60 54.17 -46.57
C THR A 9 19.08 53.65 -45.22
N CYS A 10 18.31 53.95 -44.18
CA CYS A 10 18.50 53.40 -42.86
C CYS A 10 17.99 51.99 -42.87
N LEU A 11 18.88 50.97 -42.73
CA LEU A 11 18.53 49.61 -42.48
C LEU A 11 18.40 49.42 -40.95
N ALA A 12 17.17 49.32 -40.46
CA ALA A 12 16.88 49.00 -39.08
C ALA A 12 17.07 47.48 -38.85
N TRP A 13 18.04 47.11 -38.05
CA TRP A 13 18.23 45.76 -37.55
C TRP A 13 17.26 45.49 -36.41
N VAL A 14 16.25 44.69 -36.65
CA VAL A 14 15.35 44.12 -35.59
C VAL A 14 16.04 42.89 -35.05
N ILE A 15 16.66 43.02 -33.89
CA ILE A 15 17.16 41.88 -33.12
C ILE A 15 15.98 41.25 -32.40
N GLY A 16 15.41 40.18 -32.97
CA GLY A 16 14.40 39.35 -32.33
C GLY A 16 15.04 38.47 -31.26
N THR A 17 14.87 38.85 -29.99
CA THR A 17 15.25 38.01 -28.84
C THR A 17 14.27 36.86 -28.73
N ALA A 18 14.63 35.68 -29.27
CA ALA A 18 13.89 34.45 -29.05
C ALA A 18 14.13 33.98 -27.61
N CYS A 19 13.20 34.27 -26.68
CA CYS A 19 13.13 33.63 -25.37
C CYS A 19 12.77 32.17 -25.55
N ALA A 20 13.77 31.30 -25.58
CA ALA A 20 13.55 29.87 -25.48
C ALA A 20 13.06 29.55 -24.06
N LEU A 21 11.75 29.37 -23.92
CA LEU A 21 11.13 28.76 -22.75
C LEU A 21 11.59 27.29 -22.66
N THR A 22 12.71 27.05 -21.98
CA THR A 22 13.07 25.72 -21.52
C THR A 22 12.07 25.31 -20.48
N ALA A 23 11.00 24.63 -20.89
CA ALA A 23 10.15 23.86 -20.00
C ALA A 23 11.04 22.79 -19.36
N GLY A 24 11.58 23.09 -18.18
CA GLY A 24 12.26 22.11 -17.35
C GLY A 24 11.24 21.01 -17.03
N ALA A 25 11.43 19.84 -17.61
CA ALA A 25 10.74 18.65 -17.14
C ALA A 25 11.17 18.47 -15.67
N THR A 26 10.33 18.92 -14.76
CA THR A 26 10.44 18.54 -13.35
C THR A 26 10.16 17.04 -13.30
N TRP A 27 11.21 16.25 -13.27
CA TRP A 27 11.11 14.85 -12.89
C TRP A 27 10.56 14.90 -11.47
N ALA A 28 9.31 14.47 -11.32
CA ALA A 28 8.77 14.25 -9.99
C ALA A 28 9.73 13.26 -9.31
N ALA A 29 10.45 13.73 -8.31
CA ALA A 29 11.32 12.87 -7.53
C ALA A 29 10.42 11.80 -6.91
N ASP A 30 10.77 10.53 -7.10
CA ASP A 30 10.06 9.41 -6.49
C ASP A 30 9.85 9.69 -5.00
N GLU A 31 8.63 9.53 -4.52
CA GLU A 31 8.31 9.71 -3.11
C GLU A 31 9.19 8.76 -2.26
N PRO A 32 9.90 9.24 -1.21
CA PRO A 32 10.64 8.35 -0.33
C PRO A 32 9.73 7.32 0.34
N ALA A 33 10.22 6.09 0.53
CA ALA A 33 9.40 4.99 1.05
C ALA A 33 8.82 5.25 2.46
N ASP A 34 9.53 5.98 3.31
CA ASP A 34 9.05 6.40 4.63
C ASP A 34 7.96 7.48 4.54
N ALA A 35 8.08 8.42 3.60
CA ALA A 35 7.05 9.41 3.31
C ALA A 35 5.78 8.73 2.76
N PHE A 36 5.94 7.77 1.83
CA PHE A 36 4.84 6.94 1.32
C PHE A 36 4.08 6.24 2.45
N ILE A 37 4.78 5.52 3.33
CA ILE A 37 4.13 4.83 4.46
C ILE A 37 3.47 5.83 5.41
N LYS A 38 4.10 6.96 5.69
CA LYS A 38 3.52 8.01 6.53
C LYS A 38 2.22 8.54 5.93
N ARG A 39 2.22 8.88 4.65
CA ARG A 39 1.04 9.39 3.94
C ARG A 39 -0.09 8.36 3.98
N VAL A 40 0.15 7.14 3.47
CA VAL A 40 -0.88 6.09 3.40
C VAL A 40 -1.46 5.78 4.78
N SER A 41 -0.60 5.61 5.79
CA SER A 41 -1.06 5.31 7.15
C SER A 41 -1.87 6.45 7.77
N THR A 42 -1.48 7.70 7.51
CA THR A 42 -2.22 8.88 7.99
C THR A 42 -3.61 8.96 7.34
N ASP A 43 -3.69 8.72 6.03
CA ASP A 43 -4.94 8.74 5.27
C ASP A 43 -5.90 7.62 5.73
N VAL A 44 -5.37 6.43 6.00
CA VAL A 44 -6.14 5.31 6.56
C VAL A 44 -6.69 5.67 7.94
N LEU A 45 -5.84 6.18 8.85
CA LEU A 45 -6.28 6.60 10.19
C LEU A 45 -7.34 7.71 10.13
N ALA A 46 -7.18 8.69 9.25
CA ALA A 46 -8.16 9.74 9.05
C ALA A 46 -9.49 9.18 8.54
N SER A 47 -9.46 8.24 7.60
CA SER A 47 -10.66 7.59 7.06
C SER A 47 -11.38 6.76 8.11
N ILE A 48 -10.66 6.05 8.98
CA ILE A 48 -11.26 5.30 10.11
C ILE A 48 -12.00 6.25 11.06
N ARG A 49 -11.38 7.37 11.43
CA ARG A 49 -11.98 8.33 12.36
C ARG A 49 -13.20 9.03 11.80
N ALA A 50 -13.26 9.22 10.47
CA ALA A 50 -14.36 9.88 9.81
C ALA A 50 -15.63 9.02 9.72
N ASP A 51 -15.50 7.68 9.83
CA ASP A 51 -16.63 6.76 9.70
C ASP A 51 -16.98 6.07 11.03
N LYS A 52 -18.08 6.51 11.62
CA LYS A 52 -18.60 5.94 12.88
C LYS A 52 -18.95 4.44 12.76
N SER A 53 -19.34 3.98 11.58
CA SER A 53 -19.65 2.55 11.34
C SER A 53 -18.40 1.69 11.46
N ILE A 54 -17.23 2.20 11.04
CA ILE A 54 -15.96 1.52 11.22
C ILE A 54 -15.61 1.45 12.71
N LEU A 55 -15.77 2.55 13.42
CA LEU A 55 -15.52 2.63 14.88
C LEU A 55 -16.47 1.76 15.69
N SER A 56 -17.69 1.46 15.17
CA SER A 56 -18.61 0.49 15.78
C SER A 56 -18.35 -0.96 15.38
N GLY A 57 -17.35 -1.24 14.53
CA GLY A 57 -16.95 -2.58 14.18
C GLY A 57 -17.67 -3.19 12.97
N ASP A 58 -18.29 -2.37 12.11
CA ASP A 58 -18.89 -2.88 10.87
C ASP A 58 -17.82 -3.41 9.92
N VAL A 59 -17.68 -4.74 9.91
CA VAL A 59 -16.68 -5.45 9.11
C VAL A 59 -16.84 -5.20 7.60
N ASN A 60 -18.07 -4.97 7.12
CA ASN A 60 -18.31 -4.66 5.72
C ASN A 60 -17.74 -3.28 5.37
N LYS A 61 -17.96 -2.29 6.22
CA LYS A 61 -17.39 -0.95 6.05
C LYS A 61 -15.87 -0.96 6.15
N ILE A 62 -15.32 -1.75 7.08
CA ILE A 62 -13.87 -1.98 7.18
C ILE A 62 -13.33 -2.62 5.89
N SER A 63 -14.01 -3.62 5.31
CA SER A 63 -13.61 -4.23 4.06
C SER A 63 -13.60 -3.23 2.91
N VAL A 64 -14.64 -2.40 2.79
CA VAL A 64 -14.70 -1.34 1.78
C VAL A 64 -13.56 -0.32 1.95
N LEU A 65 -13.27 0.09 3.19
CA LEU A 65 -12.14 0.98 3.48
C LEU A 65 -10.81 0.33 3.02
N VAL A 66 -10.60 -0.93 3.36
CA VAL A 66 -9.38 -1.68 2.97
C VAL A 66 -9.26 -1.71 1.45
N ASP A 67 -10.33 -2.05 0.73
CA ASP A 67 -10.33 -2.12 -0.73
C ASP A 67 -10.03 -0.76 -1.38
N GLN A 68 -10.53 0.32 -0.82
CA GLN A 68 -10.38 1.67 -1.39
C GLN A 68 -9.11 2.41 -0.98
N ARG A 69 -8.61 2.18 0.24
CA ARG A 69 -7.53 2.98 0.83
C ARG A 69 -6.25 2.20 1.10
N VAL A 70 -6.33 0.88 1.22
CA VAL A 70 -5.15 0.05 1.52
C VAL A 70 -4.70 -0.73 0.30
N MET A 71 -5.62 -1.46 -0.35
CA MET A 71 -5.28 -2.35 -1.46
C MET A 71 -4.57 -1.69 -2.64
N PRO A 72 -4.87 -0.43 -3.02
CA PRO A 72 -4.11 0.27 -4.08
C PRO A 72 -2.62 0.42 -3.79
N HIS A 73 -2.22 0.38 -2.51
CA HIS A 73 -0.85 0.56 -2.03
C HIS A 73 -0.15 -0.76 -1.67
N VAL A 74 -0.80 -1.91 -1.93
CA VAL A 74 -0.29 -3.23 -1.55
C VAL A 74 -0.13 -4.12 -2.78
N ASN A 75 1.02 -4.78 -2.92
CA ASN A 75 1.15 -5.92 -3.83
C ASN A 75 0.62 -7.18 -3.14
N PHE A 76 -0.71 -7.29 -3.10
CA PHE A 76 -1.36 -8.38 -2.39
C PHE A 76 -1.17 -9.73 -3.08
N GLN A 77 -0.99 -9.75 -4.39
CA GLN A 77 -0.64 -10.96 -5.14
C GLN A 77 0.71 -11.50 -4.65
N ARG A 78 1.73 -10.64 -4.54
CA ARG A 78 3.05 -11.03 -4.02
C ARG A 78 2.96 -11.51 -2.57
N MET A 79 2.20 -10.80 -1.74
CA MET A 79 1.98 -11.16 -0.34
C MET A 79 1.36 -12.57 -0.23
N THR A 80 0.29 -12.83 -0.98
CA THR A 80 -0.39 -14.14 -0.99
C THR A 80 0.51 -15.23 -1.56
N ALA A 81 1.18 -14.99 -2.69
CA ALA A 81 2.11 -15.92 -3.30
C ALA A 81 3.24 -16.31 -2.33
N SER A 82 3.76 -15.35 -1.57
CA SER A 82 4.80 -15.59 -0.58
C SER A 82 4.29 -16.41 0.62
N ALA A 83 3.05 -16.19 1.04
CA ALA A 83 2.41 -16.97 2.12
C ALA A 83 2.07 -18.40 1.68
N VAL A 84 1.62 -18.60 0.46
CA VAL A 84 1.33 -19.93 -0.12
C VAL A 84 2.63 -20.70 -0.43
N GLY A 85 3.68 -19.99 -0.78
CA GLY A 85 5.00 -20.57 -1.07
C GLY A 85 5.05 -21.29 -2.43
N PRO A 86 5.85 -22.38 -2.56
CA PRO A 86 6.09 -23.06 -3.85
C PRO A 86 4.80 -23.54 -4.54
N ALA A 87 3.77 -23.90 -3.79
CA ALA A 87 2.48 -24.37 -4.32
C ALA A 87 1.75 -23.28 -5.13
N TRP A 88 2.06 -22.00 -4.92
CA TRP A 88 1.50 -20.91 -5.72
C TRP A 88 1.69 -21.08 -7.22
N ARG A 89 2.85 -21.60 -7.64
CA ARG A 89 3.16 -21.84 -9.07
C ARG A 89 2.36 -22.98 -9.68
N GLN A 90 1.80 -23.88 -8.85
CA GLN A 90 0.98 -25.01 -9.26
C GLN A 90 -0.51 -24.67 -9.25
N ALA A 91 -0.89 -23.57 -8.59
CA ALA A 91 -2.26 -23.10 -8.52
C ALA A 91 -2.73 -22.56 -9.86
N THR A 92 -3.96 -22.90 -10.26
CA THR A 92 -4.60 -22.27 -11.44
C THR A 92 -4.87 -20.77 -11.17
N PRO A 93 -5.08 -19.96 -12.22
CA PRO A 93 -5.45 -18.55 -12.03
C PRO A 93 -6.68 -18.35 -11.14
N GLU A 94 -7.68 -19.23 -11.25
CA GLU A 94 -8.89 -19.24 -10.41
C GLU A 94 -8.57 -19.53 -8.95
N GLN A 95 -7.70 -20.52 -8.70
CA GLN A 95 -7.25 -20.85 -7.35
C GLN A 95 -6.41 -19.70 -6.76
N GLN A 96 -5.53 -19.10 -7.54
CA GLN A 96 -4.74 -17.95 -7.11
C GLN A 96 -5.64 -16.76 -6.73
N LYS A 97 -6.67 -16.49 -7.54
CA LYS A 97 -7.65 -15.44 -7.23
C LYS A 97 -8.41 -15.75 -5.93
N ARG A 98 -8.92 -16.97 -5.79
CA ARG A 98 -9.64 -17.39 -4.57
C ARG A 98 -8.76 -17.33 -3.33
N LEU A 99 -7.50 -17.75 -3.41
CA LEU A 99 -6.53 -17.64 -2.31
C LEU A 99 -6.33 -16.17 -1.89
N GLN A 100 -6.23 -15.25 -2.85
CA GLN A 100 -6.13 -13.82 -2.54
C GLN A 100 -7.41 -13.31 -1.86
N ASP A 101 -8.58 -13.63 -2.39
CA ASP A 101 -9.87 -13.15 -1.84
C ASP A 101 -10.10 -13.68 -0.42
N GLU A 102 -9.85 -14.98 -0.19
CA GLU A 102 -10.02 -15.61 1.12
C GLU A 102 -8.97 -15.13 2.12
N PHE A 103 -7.71 -14.94 1.69
CA PHE A 103 -6.66 -14.44 2.57
C PHE A 103 -6.89 -12.99 2.97
N LYS A 104 -7.32 -12.13 2.02
CA LYS A 104 -7.71 -10.75 2.34
C LYS A 104 -8.84 -10.71 3.38
N THR A 105 -9.88 -11.51 3.15
CA THR A 105 -11.02 -11.62 4.08
C THR A 105 -10.57 -12.07 5.47
N LEU A 106 -9.67 -13.06 5.54
CA LEU A 106 -9.10 -13.53 6.79
C LEU A 106 -8.38 -12.41 7.54
N LEU A 107 -7.51 -11.67 6.85
CA LEU A 107 -6.75 -10.57 7.47
C LEU A 107 -7.67 -9.46 7.96
N VAL A 108 -8.63 -9.02 7.13
CA VAL A 108 -9.61 -8.00 7.51
C VAL A 108 -10.35 -8.41 8.79
N ARG A 109 -10.86 -9.63 8.85
CA ARG A 109 -11.63 -10.12 10.03
C ARG A 109 -10.77 -10.29 11.26
N THR A 110 -9.53 -10.78 11.08
CA THR A 110 -8.60 -11.00 12.20
C THR A 110 -8.17 -9.68 12.84
N TYR A 111 -7.96 -8.64 12.05
CA TYR A 111 -7.41 -7.36 12.52
C TYR A 111 -8.45 -6.23 12.64
N SER A 112 -9.70 -6.46 12.26
CA SER A 112 -10.77 -5.44 12.36
C SER A 112 -10.95 -4.89 13.77
N GLY A 113 -10.82 -5.74 14.80
CA GLY A 113 -10.93 -5.33 16.19
C GLY A 113 -9.91 -4.28 16.63
N ALA A 114 -8.71 -4.29 16.04
CA ALA A 114 -7.71 -3.25 16.30
C ALA A 114 -8.11 -1.89 15.71
N LEU A 115 -8.86 -1.87 14.60
CA LEU A 115 -9.32 -0.64 13.94
C LEU A 115 -10.44 0.06 14.73
N VAL A 116 -11.25 -0.70 15.46
CA VAL A 116 -12.32 -0.16 16.33
C VAL A 116 -11.76 0.68 17.49
N GLN A 117 -10.52 0.38 17.90
CA GLN A 117 -9.87 1.08 19.00
C GLN A 117 -9.17 2.38 18.56
N VAL A 118 -9.25 2.72 17.26
CA VAL A 118 -8.61 3.94 16.72
C VAL A 118 -9.41 5.16 17.19
N SER A 119 -8.76 6.01 17.98
CA SER A 119 -9.33 7.28 18.47
C SER A 119 -8.39 8.45 18.18
N ASP A 120 -7.33 8.57 18.96
CA ASP A 120 -6.33 9.64 18.95
C ASP A 120 -4.93 9.17 18.47
N GLN A 121 -4.83 7.92 18.00
CA GLN A 121 -3.58 7.34 17.58
C GLN A 121 -2.95 8.11 16.42
N THR A 122 -1.64 8.24 16.45
CA THR A 122 -0.83 8.84 15.39
C THR A 122 0.21 7.84 14.91
N ILE A 123 0.61 7.97 13.64
CA ILE A 123 1.70 7.17 13.09
C ILE A 123 3.01 7.96 13.19
N VAL A 124 4.02 7.33 13.78
CA VAL A 124 5.38 7.85 13.84
C VAL A 124 6.26 6.94 13.02
N VAL A 125 6.64 7.39 11.84
CA VAL A 125 7.57 6.65 10.97
C VAL A 125 8.99 6.97 11.40
N LYS A 126 9.82 5.93 11.55
CA LYS A 126 11.23 6.08 11.92
C LYS A 126 12.06 6.44 10.69
N PRO A 127 13.13 7.23 10.86
CA PRO A 127 13.99 7.58 9.74
C PRO A 127 14.49 6.34 8.98
N LEU A 128 14.28 6.34 7.67
CA LEU A 128 14.73 5.28 6.78
C LEU A 128 16.19 5.54 6.40
N ARG A 129 17.02 4.50 6.50
CA ARG A 129 18.36 4.48 5.92
C ARG A 129 18.34 3.50 4.75
N ALA A 130 18.17 4.03 3.55
CA ALA A 130 18.16 3.26 2.32
C ALA A 130 19.12 3.89 1.33
N ALA A 131 19.74 3.07 0.49
CA ALA A 131 20.50 3.56 -0.67
C ALA A 131 19.51 4.01 -1.77
N PRO A 132 19.90 4.96 -2.63
CA PRO A 132 19.04 5.44 -3.72
C PRO A 132 18.57 4.34 -4.67
N ASP A 133 19.37 3.28 -4.83
CA ASP A 133 19.11 2.16 -5.73
C ASP A 133 18.41 0.97 -5.08
N ASP A 134 18.08 1.05 -3.79
CA ASP A 134 17.37 -0.01 -3.09
C ASP A 134 15.98 -0.19 -3.69
N LYS A 135 15.74 -1.41 -4.18
CA LYS A 135 14.43 -1.80 -4.76
C LYS A 135 13.45 -2.31 -3.72
N GLU A 136 13.94 -2.69 -2.57
CA GLU A 136 13.16 -3.21 -1.44
C GLU A 136 13.74 -2.66 -0.14
N VAL A 137 12.87 -2.12 0.71
CA VAL A 137 13.28 -1.56 2.01
C VAL A 137 12.31 -1.95 3.10
N ILE A 138 12.76 -1.84 4.34
CA ILE A 138 11.92 -2.00 5.53
C ILE A 138 11.69 -0.63 6.14
N VAL A 139 10.45 -0.17 6.09
CA VAL A 139 10.02 1.05 6.79
C VAL A 139 9.48 0.65 8.16
N ARG A 140 10.05 1.23 9.21
CA ARG A 140 9.63 1.00 10.59
C ARG A 140 8.76 2.13 11.08
N SER A 141 7.70 1.77 11.81
CA SER A 141 6.82 2.75 12.41
C SER A 141 6.25 2.29 13.75
N GLU A 142 5.65 3.22 14.44
CA GLU A 142 4.89 3.00 15.67
C GLU A 142 3.55 3.73 15.58
N VAL A 143 2.47 3.04 15.92
CA VAL A 143 1.19 3.68 16.19
C VAL A 143 1.16 4.06 17.65
N ARG A 144 1.07 5.36 17.95
CA ARG A 144 1.10 5.93 19.31
C ARG A 144 -0.26 6.52 19.66
N GLY A 145 -0.70 6.26 20.86
CA GLY A 145 -1.94 6.77 21.47
C GLY A 145 -1.83 6.72 22.99
N LYS A 146 -2.94 6.53 23.69
CA LYS A 146 -2.97 6.48 25.17
C LYS A 146 -2.36 5.22 25.77
N GLY A 147 -2.24 4.14 24.99
CA GLY A 147 -1.64 2.86 25.44
C GLY A 147 -0.19 2.72 25.01
N ASP A 148 0.34 1.50 25.15
CA ASP A 148 1.66 1.15 24.65
C ASP A 148 1.75 1.33 23.13
N PRO A 149 2.89 1.80 22.60
CA PRO A 149 3.08 1.94 21.18
C PRO A 149 2.99 0.59 20.45
N ILE A 150 2.20 0.54 19.39
CA ILE A 150 2.09 -0.65 18.54
C ILE A 150 3.12 -0.53 17.43
N GLN A 151 4.08 -1.45 17.41
CA GLN A 151 5.07 -1.51 16.35
C GLN A 151 4.41 -2.05 15.07
N LEU A 152 4.58 -1.31 13.96
CA LEU A 152 4.20 -1.71 12.60
C LEU A 152 5.39 -1.48 11.67
N ASP A 153 5.94 -2.57 11.12
CA ASP A 153 7.01 -2.47 10.12
C ASP A 153 6.50 -2.99 8.77
N TYR A 154 6.95 -2.37 7.70
CA TYR A 154 6.48 -2.65 6.35
C TYR A 154 7.66 -3.05 5.47
N ARG A 155 7.54 -4.18 4.75
CA ARG A 155 8.41 -4.42 3.59
C ARG A 155 7.73 -3.80 2.38
N VAL A 156 8.44 -2.88 1.75
CA VAL A 156 7.98 -2.20 0.55
C VAL A 156 8.92 -2.46 -0.60
N GLU A 157 8.36 -2.54 -1.80
CA GLU A 157 9.10 -2.69 -3.05
C GLU A 157 8.88 -1.51 -3.96
N LYS A 158 9.89 -1.18 -4.76
CA LYS A 158 9.81 -0.14 -5.78
C LYS A 158 9.11 -0.70 -7.03
N VAL A 159 8.10 0.02 -7.51
CA VAL A 159 7.30 -0.36 -8.68
C VAL A 159 7.27 0.79 -9.66
N ALA A 160 7.92 0.63 -10.80
CA ALA A 160 8.07 1.70 -11.80
C ALA A 160 6.76 2.17 -12.43
N SER A 161 5.69 1.38 -12.35
CA SER A 161 4.37 1.68 -12.93
C SER A 161 3.38 2.27 -11.92
N ASP A 162 3.82 2.60 -10.70
CA ASP A 162 2.98 3.14 -9.64
C ASP A 162 3.29 4.62 -9.44
N ASP A 163 2.27 5.47 -9.29
CA ASP A 163 2.42 6.92 -9.07
C ASP A 163 3.22 7.25 -7.81
N SER A 164 3.16 6.39 -6.79
CA SER A 164 3.95 6.52 -5.56
C SER A 164 5.34 5.90 -5.66
N GLY A 165 5.59 5.10 -6.68
CA GLY A 165 6.82 4.33 -6.85
C GLY A 165 7.00 3.18 -5.84
N TRP A 166 6.08 2.96 -4.89
CA TRP A 166 6.21 1.96 -3.84
C TRP A 166 4.94 1.15 -3.60
N ARG A 167 5.09 -0.15 -3.23
CA ARG A 167 4.01 -1.01 -2.74
C ARG A 167 4.44 -1.85 -1.56
N VAL A 168 3.55 -2.00 -0.59
CA VAL A 168 3.74 -2.91 0.56
C VAL A 168 3.53 -4.34 0.09
N TYR A 169 4.43 -5.26 0.46
CA TYR A 169 4.26 -6.68 0.19
C TYR A 169 4.35 -7.58 1.44
N ASN A 170 4.66 -7.02 2.60
CA ASN A 170 4.57 -7.70 3.89
C ASN A 170 4.41 -6.68 5.03
N LEU A 171 3.73 -7.08 6.09
CA LEU A 171 3.50 -6.27 7.27
C LEU A 171 3.95 -7.04 8.51
N ASN A 172 4.67 -6.37 9.40
CA ASN A 172 5.01 -6.85 10.73
C ASN A 172 4.10 -6.14 11.73
N VAL A 173 3.43 -6.91 12.56
CA VAL A 173 2.60 -6.40 13.66
C VAL A 173 3.19 -6.91 14.98
N MET A 174 3.72 -6.02 15.78
CA MET A 174 4.30 -6.35 17.10
C MET A 174 5.34 -7.49 17.05
N GLY A 175 6.25 -7.44 16.06
CA GLY A 175 7.32 -8.44 15.89
C GLY A 175 6.94 -9.63 15.01
N ILE A 176 5.67 -9.78 14.62
CA ILE A 176 5.20 -10.93 13.83
C ILE A 176 4.99 -10.50 12.36
N TRP A 177 5.80 -11.02 11.47
CA TRP A 177 5.62 -10.85 10.03
C TRP A 177 4.48 -11.72 9.52
N LEU A 178 3.47 -11.10 8.89
CA LEU A 178 2.25 -11.79 8.47
C LEU A 178 2.52 -12.91 7.46
N VAL A 179 3.34 -12.64 6.44
CA VAL A 179 3.65 -13.65 5.41
C VAL A 179 4.29 -14.88 6.03
N GLU A 180 5.28 -14.71 6.88
CA GLU A 180 6.00 -15.82 7.51
C GLU A 180 5.09 -16.62 8.47
N ASN A 181 4.24 -15.91 9.24
CA ASN A 181 3.28 -16.54 10.14
C ASN A 181 2.27 -17.41 9.38
N TYR A 182 1.68 -16.86 8.32
CA TYR A 182 0.71 -17.63 7.53
C TYR A 182 1.36 -18.70 6.65
N ARG A 183 2.59 -18.53 6.24
CA ARG A 183 3.32 -19.50 5.42
C ARG A 183 3.41 -20.87 6.10
N SER A 184 3.72 -20.90 7.39
CA SER A 184 3.79 -22.15 8.15
C SER A 184 2.43 -22.83 8.22
N GLN A 185 1.35 -22.09 8.46
CA GLN A 185 -0.01 -22.60 8.53
C GLN A 185 -0.50 -23.11 7.16
N PHE A 186 -0.26 -22.33 6.11
CA PHE A 186 -0.69 -22.69 4.76
C PHE A 186 0.07 -23.91 4.23
N ALA A 187 1.37 -24.02 4.51
CA ALA A 187 2.14 -25.20 4.14
C ALA A 187 1.59 -26.48 4.78
N GLN A 188 1.18 -26.44 6.04
CA GLN A 188 0.56 -27.59 6.70
C GLN A 188 -0.76 -28.00 6.03
N GLU A 189 -1.64 -27.03 5.74
CA GLU A 189 -2.92 -27.30 5.06
C GLU A 189 -2.72 -27.83 3.63
N ILE A 190 -1.79 -27.25 2.88
CA ILE A 190 -1.48 -27.68 1.51
C ILE A 190 -0.91 -29.10 1.51
N ASN A 191 0.01 -29.40 2.41
CA ASN A 191 0.58 -30.74 2.50
C ASN A 191 -0.46 -31.80 2.87
N ALA A 192 -1.46 -31.44 3.69
CA ALA A 192 -2.51 -32.37 4.11
C ALA A 192 -3.63 -32.53 3.08
N LYS A 193 -4.02 -31.45 2.37
CA LYS A 193 -5.27 -31.38 1.60
C LYS A 193 -5.12 -30.72 0.23
N GLY A 194 -3.93 -30.35 -0.18
CA GLY A 194 -3.68 -29.61 -1.43
C GLY A 194 -4.17 -28.16 -1.38
N ILE A 195 -4.09 -27.50 -2.54
CA ILE A 195 -4.47 -26.08 -2.70
C ILE A 195 -5.96 -25.86 -2.45
N ASP A 196 -6.82 -26.76 -2.98
CA ASP A 196 -8.27 -26.67 -2.76
C ASP A 196 -8.63 -26.86 -1.28
N GLY A 197 -7.88 -27.72 -0.58
CA GLY A 197 -8.02 -27.89 0.86
C GLY A 197 -7.68 -26.63 1.64
N LEU A 198 -6.63 -25.92 1.27
CA LEU A 198 -6.32 -24.61 1.85
C LEU A 198 -7.44 -23.60 1.59
N ILE A 199 -7.93 -23.51 0.35
CA ILE A 199 -9.05 -22.60 0.00
C ILE A 199 -10.28 -22.91 0.85
N ALA A 200 -10.65 -24.19 0.96
CA ALA A 200 -11.79 -24.63 1.77
C ALA A 200 -11.61 -24.29 3.26
N SER A 201 -10.42 -24.51 3.81
CA SER A 201 -10.07 -24.18 5.20
C SER A 201 -10.16 -22.68 5.47
N LEU A 202 -9.67 -21.84 4.55
CA LEU A 202 -9.77 -20.38 4.64
C LEU A 202 -11.22 -19.92 4.59
N THR A 203 -12.01 -20.46 3.64
CA THR A 203 -13.44 -20.14 3.49
C THR A 203 -14.21 -20.46 4.78
N GLU A 204 -13.99 -21.64 5.38
CA GLU A 204 -14.68 -22.02 6.61
C GLU A 204 -14.25 -21.15 7.81
N ARG A 205 -12.95 -20.87 7.94
CA ARG A 205 -12.43 -19.95 8.95
C ARG A 205 -13.05 -18.55 8.84
N ASN A 206 -13.20 -18.06 7.61
CA ASN A 206 -13.86 -16.78 7.35
C ASN A 206 -15.33 -16.78 7.73
N LYS A 207 -16.08 -17.88 7.47
CA LYS A 207 -17.46 -18.03 7.91
C LYS A 207 -17.57 -18.09 9.43
N SER A 208 -16.69 -18.82 10.09
CA SER A 208 -16.66 -18.91 11.56
C SER A 208 -16.40 -17.53 12.19
N ASN A 209 -15.40 -16.80 11.69
CA ASN A 209 -15.12 -15.45 12.18
C ASN A 209 -16.31 -14.50 11.97
N ALA A 210 -17.07 -14.65 10.87
CA ALA A 210 -18.28 -13.85 10.64
C ALA A 210 -19.36 -14.09 11.70
N ARG A 211 -19.55 -15.34 12.11
CA ARG A 211 -20.55 -15.70 13.14
C ARG A 211 -20.17 -15.14 14.51
N VAL A 212 -18.89 -15.22 14.87
CA VAL A 212 -18.37 -14.65 16.13
C VAL A 212 -18.58 -13.14 16.18
N SER A 213 -18.23 -12.43 15.10
CA SER A 213 -18.43 -10.97 15.03
C SER A 213 -19.92 -10.58 15.12
N ALA A 214 -20.80 -11.34 14.48
CA ALA A 214 -22.26 -11.09 14.54
C ALA A 214 -22.86 -11.36 15.93
N SER A 215 -22.29 -12.31 16.69
CA SER A 215 -22.75 -12.61 18.07
C SER A 215 -22.25 -11.57 19.08
N ALA A 216 -21.09 -10.99 18.86
CA ALA A 216 -20.53 -9.94 19.73
C ALA A 216 -21.18 -8.56 19.55
N ALA A 217 -21.91 -8.36 18.44
CA ALA A 217 -22.62 -7.10 18.11
C ALA A 217 -24.08 -7.07 18.61
N LYS A 218 -24.56 -8.14 19.25
CA LYS A 218 -25.89 -8.25 19.92
C LYS A 218 -25.77 -8.08 21.41
#